data_1c06f819a40be3acf62ee277e72bfa79
#
_entry.id   1c06f819a40be3acf62ee277e72bfa79
#
_cell.length_a   1.000
_cell.length_b   1.000
_cell.length_c   1.000
_cell.angle_alpha   90.00
_cell.angle_beta   90.00
_cell.angle_gamma   90.00
#
_symmetry.space_group_name_H-M   'P 1'
#
loop_
_entity.id
_entity.type
_entity.pdbx_description
1 polymer ?
#
loop_
_entity_poly.entity_id
_entity_poly.type
_entity_poly.pdbx_seq_one_letter_code
_entity_poly.pdbx_strand_id
1 'polypeptide(L)'
;MIKITLPTAPYYDEMLSAEGSQRQHYDAWWQWLQQTDQHAIHQKKEQAELLFHRVGITFNVYGEEGGTERLIPFDSVPRIIPAHEWRILDQGIHQRVKALNAFLYDIYHQQNILNAGIIPREQVLANEQYQPCMQGVDLHNNIYAHITGIDMVRNSDGRYYVLEDNLRTPSGVSYMLENRKMMMRLYPDLFASQHIAPVERYPGYLLQTLRESTPVDDPTVVVMTPGRFNSAYFEHSFLAQQMGVELVESADLFVKGGAVYMRTTEGPCRVDVIYRRIDDAYLDPLAFHADSMLGVPGLLSVYRAGGVVLANAIGTGVADDKSIYPYVPDMIRFYLSEEPILGNIATWQCRKPDDLNYVLAHLDSMVVKEVHGAGGYGMLVGPKSTRQQIEDFRKRLLANPGNYIGQETLALSTCPTFVEEGLAPRHIDLRPFVLSGEEIRLVPGGLTRVALNEGSLVVNSSQGGGTKDTWVMEEDE
;
A
#
# COMPACT_ATOMS: atom_id res chain seq x y z
N MET A 1 27.93 11.89 22.27
CA MET A 1 27.41 12.21 20.93
C MET A 1 27.18 10.91 20.17
N ILE A 2 26.02 10.69 19.59
CA ILE A 2 25.73 9.51 18.78
C ILE A 2 26.56 9.51 17.51
N LYS A 3 27.11 8.34 17.12
CA LYS A 3 27.82 8.20 15.85
C LYS A 3 26.81 8.28 14.70
N ILE A 4 27.05 9.13 13.71
CA ILE A 4 26.22 9.26 12.53
C ILE A 4 27.07 8.86 11.32
N THR A 5 26.63 7.79 10.65
CA THR A 5 27.23 7.37 9.39
C THR A 5 26.58 8.17 8.26
N LEU A 6 27.40 8.89 7.49
CA LEU A 6 26.90 9.68 6.36
C LEU A 6 26.45 8.78 5.20
N PRO A 7 25.42 9.18 4.45
CA PRO A 7 25.01 8.47 3.26
C PRO A 7 26.12 8.53 2.20
N THR A 8 26.29 7.44 1.46
CA THR A 8 27.21 7.40 0.31
C THR A 8 26.45 7.76 -0.96
N ALA A 9 27.08 8.62 -1.80
CA ALA A 9 26.52 8.89 -3.13
C ALA A 9 26.25 7.57 -3.91
N PRO A 10 25.21 7.47 -4.74
CA PRO A 10 24.40 8.58 -5.27
C PRO A 10 23.04 8.80 -4.55
N TYR A 11 22.83 8.28 -3.35
CA TYR A 11 21.52 8.27 -2.71
C TYR A 11 21.12 9.65 -2.19
N TYR A 12 19.82 10.00 -2.34
CA TYR A 12 19.22 11.10 -1.62
C TYR A 12 18.98 10.67 -0.16
N ASP A 13 19.44 11.45 0.80
CA ASP A 13 19.10 11.20 2.21
C ASP A 13 18.05 12.20 2.68
N GLU A 14 17.03 11.70 3.39
CA GLU A 14 15.88 12.51 3.81
C GLU A 14 16.26 13.55 4.86
N MET A 15 17.25 13.26 5.73
CA MET A 15 17.69 14.15 6.81
C MET A 15 18.92 14.97 6.44
N LEU A 16 19.86 14.38 5.70
CA LEU A 16 21.18 14.99 5.45
C LEU A 16 21.30 15.44 3.99
N SER A 17 21.98 16.58 3.78
CA SER A 17 22.39 16.99 2.45
C SER A 17 23.61 16.20 1.98
N ALA A 18 23.99 16.35 0.72
CA ALA A 18 25.20 15.73 0.17
C ALA A 18 26.49 16.21 0.87
N GLU A 19 26.47 17.40 1.46
CA GLU A 19 27.59 18.00 2.23
C GLU A 19 27.56 17.55 3.70
N GLY A 20 26.58 16.73 4.10
CA GLY A 20 26.43 16.20 5.46
C GLY A 20 25.77 17.17 6.46
N SER A 21 25.23 18.30 5.99
CA SER A 21 24.43 19.19 6.83
C SER A 21 22.99 18.69 6.93
N GLN A 22 22.32 18.93 8.05
CA GLN A 22 20.91 18.59 8.20
C GLN A 22 20.03 19.46 7.29
N ARG A 23 18.93 18.88 6.79
CA ARG A 23 17.89 19.63 6.09
C ARG A 23 17.03 20.39 7.09
N GLN A 24 16.57 21.57 6.72
CA GLN A 24 15.84 22.50 7.59
C GLN A 24 14.64 21.85 8.33
N HIS A 25 13.86 21.02 7.65
CA HIS A 25 12.71 20.35 8.25
C HIS A 25 13.09 19.28 9.30
N TYR A 26 14.37 18.96 9.45
CA TYR A 26 14.89 18.11 10.51
C TYR A 26 15.56 18.89 11.67
N ASP A 27 15.58 20.22 11.65
CA ASP A 27 16.34 21.02 12.64
C ASP A 27 15.94 20.69 14.09
N ALA A 28 14.65 20.59 14.38
CA ALA A 28 14.19 20.28 15.74
C ALA A 28 14.58 18.86 16.19
N TRP A 29 14.42 17.86 15.29
CA TRP A 29 14.86 16.50 15.55
C TRP A 29 16.37 16.44 15.76
N TRP A 30 17.12 17.14 14.94
CA TRP A 30 18.58 17.23 15.02
C TRP A 30 19.06 17.86 16.33
N GLN A 31 18.45 18.98 16.74
CA GLN A 31 18.74 19.62 18.03
C GLN A 31 18.45 18.70 19.20
N TRP A 32 17.30 18.01 19.18
CA TRP A 32 16.96 17.03 20.20
C TRP A 32 18.01 15.92 20.27
N LEU A 33 18.44 15.39 19.12
CA LEU A 33 19.44 14.33 19.02
C LEU A 33 20.80 14.77 19.60
N GLN A 34 21.20 16.00 19.37
CA GLN A 34 22.46 16.55 19.89
C GLN A 34 22.42 16.82 21.39
N GLN A 35 21.27 17.19 21.92
CA GLN A 35 21.10 17.51 23.36
C GLN A 35 20.83 16.27 24.22
N THR A 36 20.45 15.15 23.60
CA THR A 36 20.10 13.93 24.31
C THR A 36 21.33 13.01 24.44
N ASP A 37 21.54 12.50 25.61
CA ASP A 37 22.64 11.56 25.83
C ASP A 37 22.35 10.18 25.19
N GLN A 38 23.42 9.43 24.95
CA GLN A 38 23.32 8.15 24.24
C GLN A 38 22.54 7.11 25.07
N HIS A 39 22.58 7.17 26.40
CA HIS A 39 21.82 6.26 27.25
C HIS A 39 20.32 6.52 27.17
N ALA A 40 19.89 7.79 27.18
CA ALA A 40 18.48 8.16 27.02
C ALA A 40 17.93 7.75 25.64
N ILE A 41 18.72 7.86 24.58
CA ILE A 41 18.34 7.38 23.25
C ILE A 41 18.15 5.85 23.25
N HIS A 42 19.06 5.11 23.87
CA HIS A 42 18.97 3.66 23.98
C HIS A 42 17.72 3.23 24.78
N GLN A 43 17.46 3.89 25.91
CA GLN A 43 16.24 3.67 26.69
C GLN A 43 14.96 3.90 25.88
N LYS A 44 14.92 4.93 25.03
CA LYS A 44 13.76 5.19 24.17
C LYS A 44 13.57 4.08 23.14
N LYS A 45 14.66 3.53 22.58
CA LYS A 45 14.60 2.37 21.68
C LYS A 45 14.02 1.14 22.40
N GLU A 46 14.53 0.81 23.57
CA GLU A 46 14.01 -0.31 24.38
C GLU A 46 12.54 -0.10 24.76
N GLN A 47 12.14 1.13 25.12
CA GLN A 47 10.75 1.48 25.39
C GLN A 47 9.87 1.28 24.16
N ALA A 48 10.33 1.67 22.97
CA ALA A 48 9.62 1.44 21.72
C ALA A 48 9.37 -0.05 21.48
N GLU A 49 10.41 -0.87 21.53
CA GLU A 49 10.33 -2.33 21.36
C GLU A 49 9.36 -2.97 22.35
N LEU A 50 9.43 -2.59 23.63
CA LEU A 50 8.55 -3.08 24.69
C LEU A 50 7.08 -2.69 24.42
N LEU A 51 6.83 -1.45 23.99
CA LEU A 51 5.49 -0.96 23.72
C LEU A 51 4.89 -1.66 22.49
N PHE A 52 5.63 -1.84 21.40
CA PHE A 52 5.20 -2.59 20.22
C PHE A 52 4.85 -4.03 20.57
N HIS A 53 5.70 -4.67 21.41
CA HIS A 53 5.41 -6.03 21.90
C HIS A 53 4.11 -6.09 22.72
N ARG A 54 3.85 -5.10 23.58
CA ARG A 54 2.63 -5.06 24.41
C ARG A 54 1.36 -4.80 23.61
N VAL A 55 1.44 -4.02 22.55
CA VAL A 55 0.30 -3.74 21.66
C VAL A 55 -0.02 -4.95 20.78
N GLY A 56 0.95 -5.89 20.63
CA GLY A 56 0.78 -7.10 19.82
C GLY A 56 0.72 -6.78 18.33
N ILE A 57 1.49 -5.80 17.86
CA ILE A 57 1.59 -5.43 16.45
C ILE A 57 2.40 -6.51 15.74
N THR A 58 1.72 -7.55 15.31
CA THR A 58 2.33 -8.73 14.68
C THR A 58 1.95 -8.84 13.23
N PHE A 59 2.81 -9.48 12.47
CA PHE A 59 2.59 -9.87 11.09
C PHE A 59 2.88 -11.36 10.94
N ASN A 60 1.93 -12.12 10.40
CA ASN A 60 2.13 -13.53 10.16
C ASN A 60 2.91 -13.75 8.87
N VAL A 61 4.06 -14.43 8.95
CA VAL A 61 4.87 -14.79 7.79
C VAL A 61 4.40 -16.15 7.27
N TYR A 62 3.96 -16.21 6.00
CA TYR A 62 3.62 -17.46 5.34
C TYR A 62 4.89 -18.22 4.94
N GLY A 63 4.93 -19.52 5.18
CA GLY A 63 5.97 -20.41 4.66
C GLY A 63 6.91 -21.07 5.66
N GLU A 64 6.82 -20.74 6.95
CA GLU A 64 7.45 -21.55 8.01
C GLU A 64 6.39 -22.45 8.66
N GLU A 65 6.72 -23.74 8.89
CA GLU A 65 5.83 -24.66 9.59
C GLU A 65 5.45 -24.09 10.96
N GLY A 66 4.20 -23.65 11.10
CA GLY A 66 3.64 -23.17 12.37
C GLY A 66 3.22 -21.71 12.42
N GLY A 67 3.33 -20.93 11.33
CA GLY A 67 2.84 -19.54 11.29
C GLY A 67 3.45 -18.69 12.40
N THR A 68 4.71 -18.29 12.29
CA THR A 68 5.38 -17.50 13.34
C THR A 68 4.89 -16.06 13.28
N GLU A 69 4.15 -15.62 14.29
CA GLU A 69 3.90 -14.20 14.50
C GLU A 69 5.22 -13.47 14.74
N ARG A 70 5.53 -12.51 13.89
CA ARG A 70 6.72 -11.65 14.08
C ARG A 70 6.26 -10.23 14.36
N LEU A 71 6.92 -9.60 15.33
CA LEU A 71 6.81 -8.17 15.53
C LEU A 71 7.42 -7.45 14.33
N ILE A 72 6.74 -6.40 13.84
CA ILE A 72 7.34 -5.52 12.84
C ILE A 72 8.31 -4.61 13.57
N PRO A 73 9.61 -4.60 13.20
CA PRO A 73 10.57 -3.71 13.80
C PRO A 73 10.19 -2.24 13.56
N PHE A 74 10.23 -1.46 14.61
CA PHE A 74 9.96 -0.03 14.56
C PHE A 74 11.23 0.77 14.81
N ASP A 75 11.53 1.71 13.94
CA ASP A 75 12.61 2.68 14.11
C ASP A 75 12.05 4.05 14.49
N SER A 76 12.54 4.61 15.58
CA SER A 76 12.02 5.86 16.13
C SER A 76 12.63 7.13 15.54
N VAL A 77 13.44 7.05 14.49
CA VAL A 77 13.80 8.23 13.69
C VAL A 77 12.69 8.48 12.69
N PRO A 78 11.95 9.61 12.76
CA PRO A 78 10.85 9.86 11.85
C PRO A 78 11.35 10.14 10.43
N ARG A 79 10.53 9.81 9.42
CA ARG A 79 10.63 10.43 8.11
C ARG A 79 9.84 11.71 8.12
N ILE A 80 10.48 12.86 7.86
CA ILE A 80 9.83 14.17 7.87
C ILE A 80 9.67 14.66 6.43
N ILE A 81 8.47 15.03 6.05
CA ILE A 81 8.11 15.56 4.72
C ILE A 81 7.61 17.00 4.89
N PRO A 82 8.25 17.98 4.26
CA PRO A 82 7.79 19.39 4.32
C PRO A 82 6.41 19.55 3.67
N ALA A 83 5.63 20.53 4.14
CA ALA A 83 4.28 20.82 3.65
C ALA A 83 4.21 21.01 2.12
N HIS A 84 5.16 21.75 1.54
CA HIS A 84 5.19 22.00 0.09
C HIS A 84 5.43 20.71 -0.74
N GLU A 85 6.23 19.76 -0.26
CA GLU A 85 6.42 18.47 -0.92
C GLU A 85 5.15 17.64 -0.79
N TRP A 86 4.55 17.60 0.41
CA TRP A 86 3.32 16.85 0.64
C TRP A 86 2.18 17.32 -0.26
N ARG A 87 2.07 18.64 -0.48
CA ARG A 87 1.03 19.20 -1.38
C ARG A 87 1.15 18.65 -2.80
N ILE A 88 2.38 18.48 -3.32
CA ILE A 88 2.61 17.90 -4.65
C ILE A 88 2.20 16.41 -4.65
N LEU A 89 2.55 15.68 -3.58
CA LEU A 89 2.16 14.28 -3.43
C LEU A 89 0.64 14.14 -3.36
N ASP A 90 -0.01 14.93 -2.55
CA ASP A 90 -1.46 14.94 -2.38
C ASP A 90 -2.19 15.19 -3.72
N GLN A 91 -1.82 16.25 -4.44
CA GLN A 91 -2.40 16.55 -5.75
C GLN A 91 -2.19 15.44 -6.76
N GLY A 92 -0.97 14.91 -6.84
CA GLY A 92 -0.64 13.85 -7.79
C GLY A 92 -1.31 12.51 -7.45
N ILE A 93 -1.46 12.20 -6.18
CA ILE A 93 -2.18 11.01 -5.72
C ILE A 93 -3.67 11.14 -6.02
N HIS A 94 -4.29 12.30 -5.74
CA HIS A 94 -5.69 12.57 -6.09
C HIS A 94 -5.95 12.39 -7.61
N GLN A 95 -5.08 12.97 -8.44
CA GLN A 95 -5.15 12.82 -9.89
C GLN A 95 -5.08 11.36 -10.30
N ARG A 96 -4.11 10.63 -9.76
CA ARG A 96 -3.88 9.22 -10.08
C ARG A 96 -5.06 8.32 -9.74
N VAL A 97 -5.61 8.45 -8.53
CA VAL A 97 -6.73 7.62 -8.05
C VAL A 97 -8.01 7.91 -8.83
N LYS A 98 -8.26 9.17 -9.23
CA LYS A 98 -9.36 9.52 -10.16
C LYS A 98 -9.23 8.77 -11.49
N ALA A 99 -8.03 8.78 -12.10
CA ALA A 99 -7.79 8.10 -13.36
C ALA A 99 -7.93 6.57 -13.24
N LEU A 100 -7.46 5.98 -12.15
CA LEU A 100 -7.57 4.55 -11.87
C LEU A 100 -9.05 4.11 -11.68
N ASN A 101 -9.86 4.89 -10.96
CA ASN A 101 -11.30 4.60 -10.83
C ASN A 101 -12.04 4.79 -12.17
N ALA A 102 -11.69 5.81 -12.96
CA ALA A 102 -12.25 6.00 -14.30
C ALA A 102 -11.88 4.84 -15.25
N PHE A 103 -10.64 4.34 -15.16
CA PHE A 103 -10.20 3.16 -15.90
C PHE A 103 -11.01 1.91 -15.50
N LEU A 104 -11.17 1.65 -14.21
CA LEU A 104 -11.94 0.51 -13.70
C LEU A 104 -13.40 0.58 -14.17
N TYR A 105 -14.02 1.75 -14.09
CA TYR A 105 -15.37 1.94 -14.64
C TYR A 105 -15.41 1.64 -16.13
N ASP A 106 -14.51 2.24 -16.92
CA ASP A 106 -14.50 2.12 -18.39
C ASP A 106 -14.32 0.69 -18.88
N ILE A 107 -13.41 -0.10 -18.28
CA ILE A 107 -13.15 -1.48 -18.72
C ILE A 107 -14.32 -2.44 -18.48
N TYR A 108 -15.19 -2.14 -17.51
CA TYR A 108 -16.41 -2.90 -17.24
C TYR A 108 -17.64 -2.35 -17.97
N HIS A 109 -17.52 -1.21 -18.68
CA HIS A 109 -18.61 -0.58 -19.42
C HIS A 109 -18.26 -0.37 -20.90
N GLN A 110 -17.88 0.84 -21.28
CA GLN A 110 -17.72 1.25 -22.67
C GLN A 110 -16.40 0.78 -23.31
N GLN A 111 -15.38 0.48 -22.49
CA GLN A 111 -14.04 0.07 -22.91
C GLN A 111 -13.37 1.09 -23.86
N ASN A 112 -13.60 2.38 -23.62
CA ASN A 112 -13.13 3.46 -24.50
C ASN A 112 -11.62 3.50 -24.66
N ILE A 113 -10.87 3.31 -23.57
CA ILE A 113 -9.40 3.30 -23.62
C ILE A 113 -8.85 2.11 -24.41
N LEU A 114 -9.55 0.97 -24.37
CA LEU A 114 -9.21 -0.22 -25.15
C LEU A 114 -9.58 -0.03 -26.62
N ASN A 115 -10.72 0.60 -26.91
CA ASN A 115 -11.15 0.94 -28.26
C ASN A 115 -10.24 1.98 -28.91
N ALA A 116 -9.69 2.90 -28.12
CA ALA A 116 -8.67 3.87 -28.55
C ALA A 116 -7.30 3.24 -28.82
N GLY A 117 -7.08 1.98 -28.43
CA GLY A 117 -5.81 1.27 -28.63
C GLY A 117 -4.67 1.73 -27.71
N ILE A 118 -4.99 2.49 -26.66
CA ILE A 118 -3.99 2.97 -25.68
C ILE A 118 -3.50 1.79 -24.84
N ILE A 119 -4.43 0.95 -24.37
CA ILE A 119 -4.10 -0.30 -23.68
C ILE A 119 -4.55 -1.46 -24.56
N PRO A 120 -3.68 -2.46 -24.81
CA PRO A 120 -4.06 -3.63 -25.58
C PRO A 120 -5.25 -4.35 -24.94
N ARG A 121 -6.31 -4.57 -25.72
CA ARG A 121 -7.56 -5.19 -25.23
C ARG A 121 -7.33 -6.53 -24.54
N GLU A 122 -6.47 -7.36 -25.11
CA GLU A 122 -6.13 -8.68 -24.55
C GLU A 122 -5.44 -8.59 -23.18
N GLN A 123 -4.66 -7.53 -22.94
CA GLN A 123 -3.94 -7.33 -21.67
C GLN A 123 -4.89 -7.07 -20.50
N VAL A 124 -6.07 -6.54 -20.78
CA VAL A 124 -7.13 -6.32 -19.80
C VAL A 124 -8.08 -7.50 -19.74
N LEU A 125 -8.66 -7.90 -20.90
CA LEU A 125 -9.74 -8.88 -20.92
C LEU A 125 -9.27 -10.32 -20.68
N ALA A 126 -8.00 -10.65 -20.94
CA ALA A 126 -7.39 -11.93 -20.61
C ALA A 126 -6.63 -11.90 -19.26
N ASN A 127 -6.68 -10.80 -18.53
CA ASN A 127 -6.08 -10.69 -17.21
C ASN A 127 -6.85 -11.57 -16.20
N GLU A 128 -6.14 -12.35 -15.41
CA GLU A 128 -6.75 -13.24 -14.39
C GLU A 128 -7.57 -12.47 -13.35
N GLN A 129 -7.24 -11.20 -13.12
CA GLN A 129 -7.96 -10.30 -12.20
C GLN A 129 -9.18 -9.63 -12.84
N TYR A 130 -9.37 -9.74 -14.17
CA TYR A 130 -10.56 -9.24 -14.83
C TYR A 130 -11.76 -10.12 -14.49
N GLN A 131 -12.83 -9.49 -14.01
CA GLN A 131 -14.01 -10.22 -13.56
C GLN A 131 -15.18 -9.97 -14.52
N PRO A 132 -15.46 -10.89 -15.47
CA PRO A 132 -16.54 -10.70 -16.45
C PRO A 132 -17.92 -10.49 -15.81
N CYS A 133 -18.14 -10.99 -14.60
CA CYS A 133 -19.37 -10.78 -13.83
C CYS A 133 -19.65 -9.32 -13.48
N MET A 134 -18.65 -8.44 -13.60
CA MET A 134 -18.79 -7.00 -13.35
C MET A 134 -19.17 -6.19 -14.58
N GLN A 135 -19.20 -6.79 -15.76
CA GLN A 135 -19.60 -6.07 -16.98
C GLN A 135 -21.02 -5.50 -16.83
N GLY A 136 -21.15 -4.18 -17.08
CA GLY A 136 -22.41 -3.44 -17.00
C GLY A 136 -23.01 -3.33 -15.60
N VAL A 137 -22.24 -3.56 -14.55
CA VAL A 137 -22.69 -3.36 -13.16
C VAL A 137 -22.40 -1.92 -12.74
N ASP A 138 -23.46 -1.14 -12.55
CA ASP A 138 -23.35 0.24 -12.07
C ASP A 138 -23.12 0.26 -10.55
N LEU A 139 -22.04 0.87 -10.15
CA LEU A 139 -21.70 1.10 -8.73
C LEU A 139 -22.04 2.53 -8.34
N HIS A 140 -22.36 2.73 -7.06
CA HIS A 140 -22.65 4.07 -6.55
C HIS A 140 -21.46 5.02 -6.79
N ASN A 141 -21.72 6.20 -7.33
CA ASN A 141 -20.71 7.19 -7.74
C ASN A 141 -19.64 6.68 -8.72
N ASN A 142 -19.82 5.50 -9.34
CA ASN A 142 -18.86 4.84 -10.23
C ASN A 142 -17.49 4.58 -9.56
N ILE A 143 -17.46 4.42 -8.24
CA ILE A 143 -16.23 4.16 -7.48
C ILE A 143 -16.05 2.66 -7.30
N TYR A 144 -14.95 2.14 -7.79
CA TYR A 144 -14.53 0.72 -7.66
C TYR A 144 -13.54 0.53 -6.53
N ALA A 145 -12.53 1.40 -6.46
CA ALA A 145 -11.50 1.37 -5.42
C ALA A 145 -11.74 2.49 -4.42
N HIS A 146 -12.42 2.15 -3.32
CA HIS A 146 -12.68 3.06 -2.20
C HIS A 146 -11.44 3.26 -1.33
N ILE A 147 -10.60 2.23 -1.21
CA ILE A 147 -9.37 2.25 -0.43
C ILE A 147 -8.21 1.90 -1.36
N THR A 148 -7.24 2.79 -1.49
CA THR A 148 -6.07 2.60 -2.34
C THR A 148 -4.79 2.88 -1.55
N GLY A 149 -3.78 2.03 -1.72
CA GLY A 149 -2.42 2.26 -1.22
C GLY A 149 -1.48 2.49 -2.39
N ILE A 150 -0.78 3.61 -2.41
CA ILE A 150 0.15 3.96 -3.48
C ILE A 150 1.58 3.81 -2.98
N ASP A 151 2.32 2.83 -3.48
CA ASP A 151 3.72 2.68 -3.11
C ASP A 151 4.58 3.69 -3.87
N MET A 152 5.31 4.49 -3.14
CA MET A 152 6.13 5.57 -3.67
C MET A 152 7.57 5.46 -3.19
N VAL A 153 8.48 5.85 -4.06
CA VAL A 153 9.91 5.92 -3.77
C VAL A 153 10.45 7.29 -4.15
N ARG A 154 11.47 7.73 -3.43
CA ARG A 154 12.22 8.93 -3.79
C ARG A 154 13.55 8.50 -4.39
N ASN A 155 13.88 9.02 -5.56
CA ASN A 155 15.10 8.68 -6.27
C ASN A 155 16.23 9.69 -5.93
N SER A 156 17.44 9.41 -6.42
CA SER A 156 18.63 10.25 -6.21
C SER A 156 18.47 11.70 -6.68
N ASP A 157 17.57 11.97 -7.63
CA ASP A 157 17.22 13.31 -8.10
C ASP A 157 16.33 14.11 -7.11
N GLY A 158 15.95 13.48 -5.99
CA GLY A 158 15.08 14.07 -4.98
C GLY A 158 13.58 14.05 -5.34
N ARG A 159 13.19 13.48 -6.50
CA ARG A 159 11.80 13.39 -6.93
C ARG A 159 11.14 12.10 -6.46
N TYR A 160 9.82 12.18 -6.25
CA TYR A 160 9.00 11.03 -5.95
C TYR A 160 8.48 10.37 -7.22
N TYR A 161 8.51 9.05 -7.21
CA TYR A 161 7.99 8.19 -8.26
C TYR A 161 7.04 7.16 -7.66
N VAL A 162 5.98 6.85 -8.38
CA VAL A 162 5.10 5.75 -8.01
C VAL A 162 5.76 4.43 -8.41
N LEU A 163 5.81 3.48 -7.49
CA LEU A 163 6.37 2.15 -7.70
C LEU A 163 5.30 1.12 -8.08
N GLU A 164 4.16 1.16 -7.40
CA GLU A 164 3.00 0.32 -7.68
C GLU A 164 1.72 0.90 -7.07
N ASP A 165 0.58 0.48 -7.61
CA ASP A 165 -0.76 0.82 -7.14
C ASP A 165 -1.40 -0.41 -6.50
N ASN A 166 -1.96 -0.26 -5.30
CA ASN A 166 -2.62 -1.35 -4.58
C ASN A 166 -4.11 -1.00 -4.40
N LEU A 167 -4.99 -1.65 -5.18
CA LEU A 167 -6.42 -1.35 -5.26
C LEU A 167 -7.33 -2.52 -4.82
N ARG A 168 -6.77 -3.70 -4.51
CA ARG A 168 -7.57 -4.84 -4.02
C ARG A 168 -7.83 -4.72 -2.52
N THR A 169 -6.82 -5.03 -1.72
CA THR A 169 -6.89 -5.05 -0.25
C THR A 169 -5.62 -4.43 0.35
N PRO A 170 -5.35 -3.12 0.13
CA PRO A 170 -4.15 -2.49 0.66
C PRO A 170 -4.11 -2.61 2.19
N SER A 171 -2.92 -2.88 2.72
CA SER A 171 -2.66 -3.05 4.15
C SER A 171 -1.50 -2.16 4.61
N GLY A 172 -1.46 -1.90 5.92
CA GLY A 172 -0.39 -1.13 6.56
C GLY A 172 -0.85 0.14 7.29
N VAL A 173 -2.12 0.50 7.18
CA VAL A 173 -2.71 1.67 7.85
C VAL A 173 -2.62 1.56 9.37
N SER A 174 -2.86 0.38 9.93
CA SER A 174 -2.76 0.14 11.37
C SER A 174 -1.35 0.45 11.89
N TYR A 175 -0.32 0.09 11.12
CA TYR A 175 1.07 0.38 11.46
C TYR A 175 1.38 1.87 11.39
N MET A 176 0.87 2.59 10.39
CA MET A 176 1.00 4.05 10.30
C MET A 176 0.43 4.71 11.57
N LEU A 177 -0.79 4.33 11.98
CA LEU A 177 -1.46 4.89 13.14
C LEU A 177 -0.76 4.53 14.46
N GLU A 178 -0.32 3.28 14.62
CA GLU A 178 0.38 2.85 15.82
C GLU A 178 1.80 3.44 15.90
N ASN A 179 2.51 3.60 14.78
CA ASN A 179 3.79 4.31 14.72
C ASN A 179 3.63 5.74 15.24
N ARG A 180 2.60 6.48 14.80
CA ARG A 180 2.30 7.83 15.27
C ARG A 180 2.02 7.88 16.77
N LYS A 181 1.16 6.99 17.27
CA LYS A 181 0.87 6.89 18.71
C LYS A 181 2.14 6.60 19.51
N MET A 182 3.01 5.75 19.00
CA MET A 182 4.29 5.42 19.62
C MET A 182 5.19 6.64 19.68
N MET A 183 5.36 7.36 18.58
CA MET A 183 6.19 8.55 18.51
C MET A 183 5.70 9.64 19.46
N MET A 184 4.37 9.88 19.55
CA MET A 184 3.80 10.82 20.51
C MET A 184 4.12 10.46 21.97
N ARG A 185 4.17 9.17 22.32
CA ARG A 185 4.54 8.70 23.67
C ARG A 185 6.05 8.81 23.95
N LEU A 186 6.86 8.55 22.93
CA LEU A 186 8.33 8.58 23.08
C LEU A 186 8.88 10.01 23.07
N TYR A 187 8.28 10.91 22.30
CA TYR A 187 8.81 12.24 22.01
C TYR A 187 7.74 13.34 22.17
N PRO A 188 7.04 13.42 23.34
CA PRO A 188 5.94 14.37 23.52
C PRO A 188 6.39 15.82 23.35
N ASP A 189 7.61 16.18 23.78
CA ASP A 189 8.15 17.54 23.67
C ASP A 189 8.38 17.95 22.21
N LEU A 190 8.82 17.02 21.36
CA LEU A 190 8.97 17.28 19.92
C LEU A 190 7.60 17.50 19.26
N PHE A 191 6.59 16.70 19.60
CA PHE A 191 5.25 16.90 19.09
C PHE A 191 4.63 18.21 19.56
N ALA A 192 4.89 18.63 20.78
CA ALA A 192 4.41 19.91 21.30
C ALA A 192 5.07 21.13 20.63
N SER A 193 6.27 20.97 20.11
CA SER A 193 7.06 22.05 19.48
C SER A 193 7.01 22.05 17.94
N GLN A 194 6.45 21.01 17.32
CA GLN A 194 6.39 20.86 15.86
C GLN A 194 4.93 20.79 15.39
N HIS A 195 4.60 21.52 14.33
CA HIS A 195 3.29 21.46 13.69
C HIS A 195 3.22 20.24 12.76
N ILE A 196 2.97 19.06 13.35
CA ILE A 196 2.88 17.78 12.64
C ILE A 196 1.42 17.49 12.34
N ALA A 197 1.10 17.35 11.07
CA ALA A 197 -0.26 17.07 10.61
C ALA A 197 -0.80 15.73 11.17
N PRO A 198 -2.09 15.71 11.62
CA PRO A 198 -2.68 14.56 12.28
C PRO A 198 -3.04 13.43 11.31
N VAL A 199 -2.79 12.18 11.68
CA VAL A 199 -3.19 10.98 10.91
C VAL A 199 -4.31 10.18 11.59
N GLU A 200 -4.58 10.43 12.86
CA GLU A 200 -5.53 9.67 13.70
C GLU A 200 -6.99 9.79 13.26
N ARG A 201 -7.30 10.71 12.35
CA ARG A 201 -8.63 10.85 11.75
C ARG A 201 -8.94 9.78 10.69
N TYR A 202 -7.94 9.01 10.25
CA TYR A 202 -8.11 8.03 9.18
C TYR A 202 -9.27 7.04 9.41
N PRO A 203 -9.44 6.40 10.59
CA PRO A 203 -10.57 5.48 10.80
C PRO A 203 -11.93 6.15 10.66
N GLY A 204 -12.06 7.41 11.10
CA GLY A 204 -13.28 8.18 10.91
C GLY A 204 -13.57 8.50 9.44
N TYR A 205 -12.54 8.87 8.68
CA TYR A 205 -12.67 9.07 7.23
C TYR A 205 -12.96 7.78 6.49
N LEU A 206 -12.35 6.65 6.89
CA LEU A 206 -12.65 5.34 6.32
C LEU A 206 -14.13 4.98 6.53
N LEU A 207 -14.65 5.10 7.75
CA LEU A 207 -16.06 4.84 8.04
C LEU A 207 -16.97 5.75 7.22
N GLN A 208 -16.64 7.05 7.13
CA GLN A 208 -17.39 8.00 6.31
C GLN A 208 -17.39 7.59 4.84
N THR A 209 -16.22 7.26 4.27
CA THR A 209 -16.10 6.79 2.87
C THR A 209 -16.92 5.53 2.61
N LEU A 210 -16.93 4.58 3.57
CA LEU A 210 -17.74 3.38 3.48
C LEU A 210 -19.24 3.69 3.52
N ARG A 211 -19.67 4.62 4.34
CA ARG A 211 -21.07 5.08 4.39
C ARG A 211 -21.49 5.80 3.12
N GLU A 212 -20.62 6.63 2.55
CA GLU A 212 -20.83 7.34 1.27
C GLU A 212 -20.88 6.40 0.05
N SER A 213 -20.47 5.13 0.19
CA SER A 213 -20.48 4.15 -0.91
C SER A 213 -21.87 3.60 -1.25
N THR A 214 -22.91 3.96 -0.50
CA THR A 214 -24.29 3.54 -0.68
C THR A 214 -25.25 4.70 -0.50
N PRO A 215 -26.41 4.72 -1.20
CA PRO A 215 -27.44 5.73 -0.96
C PRO A 215 -28.31 5.44 0.28
N VAL A 216 -28.02 4.40 1.05
CA VAL A 216 -28.78 4.04 2.26
C VAL A 216 -28.43 5.02 3.37
N ASP A 217 -29.44 5.62 4.01
CA ASP A 217 -29.27 6.45 5.20
C ASP A 217 -28.82 5.58 6.38
N ASP A 218 -27.76 6.01 7.09
CA ASP A 218 -27.15 5.32 8.24
C ASP A 218 -26.90 3.81 7.99
N PRO A 219 -26.10 3.43 6.98
CA PRO A 219 -25.93 2.06 6.57
C PRO A 219 -25.15 1.25 7.63
N THR A 220 -25.51 0.00 7.78
CA THR A 220 -24.73 -0.98 8.57
C THR A 220 -23.48 -1.37 7.83
N VAL A 221 -22.33 -0.98 8.37
CA VAL A 221 -21.00 -1.28 7.84
C VAL A 221 -20.34 -2.39 8.66
N VAL A 222 -19.72 -3.36 8.00
CA VAL A 222 -18.93 -4.42 8.66
C VAL A 222 -17.56 -4.57 8.01
N VAL A 223 -16.57 -5.06 8.75
CA VAL A 223 -15.27 -5.50 8.22
C VAL A 223 -15.29 -7.01 8.09
N MET A 224 -15.17 -7.52 6.86
CA MET A 224 -15.13 -8.96 6.59
C MET A 224 -13.69 -9.47 6.49
N THR A 225 -13.31 -10.36 7.41
CA THR A 225 -11.98 -10.95 7.52
C THR A 225 -11.97 -12.42 7.11
N PRO A 226 -10.88 -12.95 6.53
CA PRO A 226 -10.69 -14.38 6.34
C PRO A 226 -10.28 -15.11 7.64
N GLY A 227 -10.23 -14.39 8.76
CA GLY A 227 -9.95 -14.94 10.07
C GLY A 227 -8.48 -14.81 10.52
N ARG A 228 -8.21 -15.31 11.71
CA ARG A 228 -6.97 -15.12 12.48
C ARG A 228 -5.68 -15.64 11.83
N PHE A 229 -5.78 -16.49 10.83
CA PHE A 229 -4.61 -17.01 10.11
C PHE A 229 -4.12 -16.09 8.99
N ASN A 230 -4.86 -15.02 8.69
CA ASN A 230 -4.42 -14.04 7.72
C ASN A 230 -3.31 -13.17 8.29
N SER A 231 -2.30 -12.86 7.47
CA SER A 231 -1.14 -12.04 7.86
C SER A 231 -1.51 -10.64 8.35
N ALA A 232 -2.61 -10.08 7.83
CA ALA A 232 -3.09 -8.74 8.18
C ALA A 232 -4.26 -8.76 9.20
N TYR A 233 -4.51 -9.88 9.91
CA TYR A 233 -5.64 -9.99 10.85
C TYR A 233 -5.61 -8.92 11.94
N PHE A 234 -4.42 -8.58 12.44
CA PHE A 234 -4.26 -7.46 13.38
C PHE A 234 -4.91 -6.18 12.82
N GLU A 235 -4.61 -5.82 11.56
CA GLU A 235 -5.18 -4.63 10.93
C GLU A 235 -6.70 -4.73 10.77
N HIS A 236 -7.23 -5.89 10.43
CA HIS A 236 -8.68 -6.07 10.26
C HIS A 236 -9.42 -5.80 11.58
N SER A 237 -8.95 -6.40 12.68
CA SER A 237 -9.54 -6.18 14.01
C SER A 237 -9.32 -4.76 14.53
N PHE A 238 -8.12 -4.20 14.30
CA PHE A 238 -7.79 -2.83 14.67
C PHE A 238 -8.72 -1.82 14.00
N LEU A 239 -8.90 -1.91 12.67
CA LEU A 239 -9.75 -0.98 11.92
C LEU A 239 -11.22 -1.14 12.30
N ALA A 240 -11.74 -2.35 12.47
CA ALA A 240 -13.10 -2.59 12.94
C ALA A 240 -13.33 -1.91 14.30
N GLN A 241 -12.40 -2.10 15.24
CA GLN A 241 -12.47 -1.48 16.57
C GLN A 241 -12.38 0.06 16.51
N GLN A 242 -11.46 0.60 15.70
CA GLN A 242 -11.30 2.06 15.59
C GLN A 242 -12.50 2.75 14.92
N MET A 243 -13.17 2.08 13.97
CA MET A 243 -14.40 2.54 13.33
C MET A 243 -15.64 2.30 14.19
N GLY A 244 -15.57 1.42 15.19
CA GLY A 244 -16.73 1.01 15.99
C GLY A 244 -17.74 0.18 15.20
N VAL A 245 -17.26 -0.68 14.28
CA VAL A 245 -18.08 -1.58 13.46
C VAL A 245 -17.72 -3.05 13.75
N GLU A 246 -18.61 -3.96 13.35
CA GLU A 246 -18.42 -5.40 13.60
C GLU A 246 -17.32 -5.97 12.69
N LEU A 247 -16.47 -6.82 13.28
CA LEU A 247 -15.55 -7.69 12.57
C LEU A 247 -16.25 -9.03 12.36
N VAL A 248 -16.44 -9.45 11.10
CA VAL A 248 -17.19 -10.65 10.75
C VAL A 248 -16.36 -11.61 9.90
N GLU A 249 -16.61 -12.90 10.07
CA GLU A 249 -16.17 -13.96 9.17
C GLU A 249 -17.34 -14.46 8.33
N SER A 250 -17.08 -15.34 7.34
CA SER A 250 -18.12 -15.89 6.47
C SER A 250 -19.27 -16.57 7.25
N ALA A 251 -18.95 -17.25 8.36
CA ALA A 251 -19.93 -17.93 9.20
C ALA A 251 -20.93 -16.98 9.87
N ASP A 252 -20.56 -15.72 10.07
CA ASP A 252 -21.42 -14.70 10.68
C ASP A 252 -22.42 -14.11 9.69
N LEU A 253 -22.19 -14.27 8.39
CA LEU A 253 -22.99 -13.68 7.32
C LEU A 253 -23.86 -14.73 6.61
N PHE A 254 -24.98 -14.29 6.04
CA PHE A 254 -25.80 -15.09 5.14
C PHE A 254 -26.65 -14.22 4.23
N VAL A 255 -27.03 -14.79 3.08
CA VAL A 255 -27.92 -14.16 2.12
C VAL A 255 -29.37 -14.61 2.35
N LYS A 256 -30.30 -13.66 2.34
CA LYS A 256 -31.74 -13.93 2.42
C LYS A 256 -32.52 -12.81 1.72
N GLY A 257 -33.45 -13.18 0.82
CA GLY A 257 -34.38 -12.24 0.20
C GLY A 257 -33.70 -11.11 -0.56
N GLY A 258 -32.54 -11.34 -1.19
CA GLY A 258 -31.80 -10.33 -1.97
C GLY A 258 -30.99 -9.35 -1.11
N ALA A 259 -30.76 -9.64 0.16
CA ALA A 259 -29.93 -8.85 1.06
C ALA A 259 -28.96 -9.74 1.85
N VAL A 260 -27.90 -9.14 2.38
CA VAL A 260 -26.94 -9.76 3.29
C VAL A 260 -27.34 -9.46 4.73
N TYR A 261 -27.22 -10.45 5.59
CA TYR A 261 -27.50 -10.32 7.02
C TYR A 261 -26.35 -10.85 7.84
N MET A 262 -26.08 -10.20 8.95
CA MET A 262 -25.19 -10.65 10.01
C MET A 262 -26.02 -11.35 11.11
N ARG A 263 -25.50 -12.45 11.66
CA ARG A 263 -26.05 -13.15 12.82
C ARG A 263 -25.69 -12.37 14.09
N THR A 264 -26.69 -11.99 14.86
CA THR A 264 -26.51 -11.36 16.18
C THR A 264 -27.33 -12.08 17.24
N THR A 265 -27.08 -11.81 18.51
CA THR A 265 -27.86 -12.34 19.65
C THR A 265 -29.29 -11.87 19.65
N GLU A 266 -29.58 -10.73 19.00
CA GLU A 266 -30.92 -10.15 18.87
C GLU A 266 -31.66 -10.61 17.60
N GLY A 267 -30.99 -11.42 16.76
CA GLY A 267 -31.50 -11.90 15.49
C GLY A 267 -30.72 -11.35 14.31
N PRO A 268 -31.18 -11.58 13.07
CA PRO A 268 -30.53 -11.12 11.87
C PRO A 268 -30.49 -9.59 11.78
N CYS A 269 -29.30 -9.00 11.61
CA CYS A 269 -29.10 -7.60 11.32
C CYS A 269 -28.69 -7.46 9.83
N ARG A 270 -29.38 -6.57 9.09
CA ARG A 270 -29.02 -6.31 7.68
C ARG A 270 -27.66 -5.64 7.58
N VAL A 271 -26.86 -6.04 6.59
CA VAL A 271 -25.57 -5.46 6.27
C VAL A 271 -25.67 -4.76 4.92
N ASP A 272 -25.34 -3.47 4.87
CA ASP A 272 -25.44 -2.63 3.68
C ASP A 272 -24.08 -2.43 3.00
N VAL A 273 -22.98 -2.39 3.78
CA VAL A 273 -21.61 -2.22 3.27
C VAL A 273 -20.66 -3.21 3.93
N ILE A 274 -19.91 -3.93 3.12
CA ILE A 274 -18.86 -4.85 3.57
C ILE A 274 -17.49 -4.27 3.14
N TYR A 275 -16.70 -3.83 4.12
CA TYR A 275 -15.27 -3.62 3.90
C TYR A 275 -14.58 -4.98 3.92
N ARG A 276 -14.34 -5.53 2.73
CA ARG A 276 -13.78 -6.85 2.57
C ARG A 276 -12.27 -6.87 2.66
N ARG A 277 -11.74 -7.87 3.37
CA ARG A 277 -10.31 -8.16 3.44
C ARG A 277 -10.00 -9.54 2.85
N ILE A 278 -10.81 -9.96 1.89
CA ILE A 278 -10.77 -11.25 1.20
C ILE A 278 -10.66 -10.99 -0.30
N ASP A 279 -9.83 -11.76 -1.00
CA ASP A 279 -9.69 -11.68 -2.46
C ASP A 279 -10.96 -12.13 -3.18
N ASP A 280 -11.18 -11.59 -4.39
CA ASP A 280 -12.34 -11.88 -5.25
C ASP A 280 -12.62 -13.37 -5.39
N ALA A 281 -11.56 -14.16 -5.61
CA ALA A 281 -11.63 -15.59 -5.84
C ALA A 281 -12.28 -16.38 -4.68
N TYR A 282 -12.33 -15.81 -3.48
CA TYR A 282 -12.84 -16.49 -2.27
C TYR A 282 -14.16 -15.91 -1.75
N LEU A 283 -14.70 -14.83 -2.36
CA LEU A 283 -15.85 -14.09 -1.82
C LEU A 283 -17.18 -14.85 -1.88
N ASP A 284 -17.38 -15.68 -2.91
CA ASP A 284 -18.62 -16.42 -3.09
C ASP A 284 -18.33 -17.80 -3.70
N PRO A 285 -18.52 -18.90 -2.92
CA PRO A 285 -18.27 -20.26 -3.43
C PRO A 285 -19.22 -20.69 -4.57
N LEU A 286 -20.33 -19.99 -4.78
CA LEU A 286 -21.23 -20.28 -5.90
C LEU A 286 -20.81 -19.62 -7.21
N ALA A 287 -19.86 -18.68 -7.16
CA ALA A 287 -19.44 -17.90 -8.32
C ALA A 287 -17.94 -18.04 -8.65
N PHE A 288 -17.10 -18.27 -7.62
CA PHE A 288 -15.65 -18.33 -7.73
C PHE A 288 -15.12 -19.69 -7.29
N HIS A 289 -14.17 -19.77 -6.36
CA HIS A 289 -13.66 -21.05 -5.86
C HIS A 289 -14.72 -21.79 -5.05
N ALA A 290 -15.21 -22.90 -5.59
CA ALA A 290 -16.33 -23.67 -5.02
C ALA A 290 -16.02 -24.31 -3.66
N ASP A 291 -14.76 -24.46 -3.31
CA ASP A 291 -14.26 -24.97 -2.02
C ASP A 291 -13.95 -23.86 -1.02
N SER A 292 -14.24 -22.60 -1.37
CA SER A 292 -13.98 -21.47 -0.46
C SER A 292 -14.86 -21.56 0.80
N MET A 293 -14.19 -21.64 1.94
CA MET A 293 -14.80 -21.50 3.27
C MET A 293 -14.78 -20.05 3.80
N LEU A 294 -14.19 -19.12 3.03
CA LEU A 294 -13.99 -17.72 3.44
C LEU A 294 -15.10 -16.80 2.92
N GLY A 295 -15.86 -17.26 1.94
CA GLY A 295 -16.89 -16.47 1.26
C GLY A 295 -18.30 -16.75 1.75
N VAL A 296 -19.25 -15.93 1.28
CA VAL A 296 -20.66 -16.04 1.61
C VAL A 296 -21.43 -16.51 0.38
N PRO A 297 -22.08 -17.70 0.43
CA PRO A 297 -22.82 -18.22 -0.71
C PRO A 297 -23.92 -17.26 -1.18
N GLY A 298 -23.90 -16.90 -2.47
CA GLY A 298 -24.88 -16.00 -3.10
C GLY A 298 -24.56 -14.50 -2.94
N LEU A 299 -23.45 -14.14 -2.35
CA LEU A 299 -23.03 -12.76 -2.14
C LEU A 299 -22.93 -11.98 -3.47
N LEU A 300 -22.34 -12.59 -4.52
CA LEU A 300 -22.21 -11.95 -5.83
C LEU A 300 -23.57 -11.57 -6.43
N SER A 301 -24.58 -12.41 -6.29
CA SER A 301 -25.92 -12.12 -6.81
C SER A 301 -26.55 -10.92 -6.12
N VAL A 302 -26.41 -10.82 -4.80
CA VAL A 302 -26.88 -9.67 -4.01
C VAL A 302 -26.13 -8.40 -4.37
N TYR A 303 -24.80 -8.49 -4.49
CA TYR A 303 -23.93 -7.36 -4.87
C TYR A 303 -24.30 -6.80 -6.24
N ARG A 304 -24.42 -7.66 -7.26
CA ARG A 304 -24.81 -7.24 -8.62
C ARG A 304 -26.22 -6.64 -8.69
N ALA A 305 -27.09 -7.03 -7.79
CA ALA A 305 -28.45 -6.47 -7.67
C ALA A 305 -28.50 -5.15 -6.86
N GLY A 306 -27.35 -4.66 -6.33
CA GLY A 306 -27.29 -3.46 -5.51
C GLY A 306 -27.79 -3.65 -4.08
N GLY A 307 -27.95 -4.89 -3.62
CA GLY A 307 -28.45 -5.22 -2.28
C GLY A 307 -27.39 -5.11 -1.16
N VAL A 308 -26.12 -4.98 -1.51
CA VAL A 308 -24.98 -4.76 -0.62
C VAL A 308 -23.86 -4.08 -1.41
N VAL A 309 -23.02 -3.29 -0.75
CA VAL A 309 -21.79 -2.73 -1.31
C VAL A 309 -20.58 -3.52 -0.83
N LEU A 310 -19.63 -3.76 -1.73
CA LEU A 310 -18.32 -4.32 -1.42
C LEU A 310 -17.24 -3.25 -1.64
N ALA A 311 -16.50 -2.90 -0.63
CA ALA A 311 -15.34 -2.01 -0.71
C ALA A 311 -14.05 -2.83 -0.46
N ASN A 312 -13.08 -2.92 -1.40
CA ASN A 312 -13.19 -2.44 -2.78
C ASN A 312 -14.05 -3.38 -3.63
N ALA A 313 -14.50 -2.89 -4.75
CA ALA A 313 -15.32 -3.65 -5.70
C ALA A 313 -14.59 -4.90 -6.22
N ILE A 314 -15.38 -5.88 -6.66
CA ILE A 314 -14.87 -7.04 -7.39
C ILE A 314 -14.24 -6.56 -8.71
N GLY A 315 -13.09 -7.13 -9.08
CA GLY A 315 -12.40 -6.84 -10.34
C GLY A 315 -11.44 -5.64 -10.30
N THR A 316 -11.21 -5.02 -9.13
CA THR A 316 -10.21 -3.94 -9.00
C THR A 316 -8.77 -4.44 -9.20
N GLY A 317 -8.54 -5.75 -9.10
CA GLY A 317 -7.22 -6.36 -9.26
C GLY A 317 -6.57 -6.12 -10.63
N VAL A 318 -7.33 -5.78 -11.67
CA VAL A 318 -6.75 -5.38 -12.96
C VAL A 318 -5.89 -4.12 -12.83
N ALA A 319 -6.30 -3.17 -11.99
CA ALA A 319 -5.54 -1.95 -11.76
C ALA A 319 -4.33 -2.13 -10.81
N ASP A 320 -4.31 -3.23 -10.02
CA ASP A 320 -3.17 -3.69 -9.22
C ASP A 320 -2.04 -4.29 -10.07
N ASP A 321 -2.36 -4.69 -11.30
CA ASP A 321 -1.48 -5.46 -12.15
C ASP A 321 -0.28 -4.64 -12.61
N LYS A 322 0.93 -5.16 -12.40
CA LYS A 322 2.18 -4.49 -12.77
C LYS A 322 2.35 -4.29 -14.27
N SER A 323 1.61 -5.03 -15.10
CA SER A 323 1.59 -4.81 -16.56
C SER A 323 0.65 -3.68 -16.98
N ILE A 324 -0.31 -3.32 -16.13
CA ILE A 324 -1.22 -2.18 -16.33
C ILE A 324 -0.64 -0.87 -15.80
N TYR A 325 0.14 -0.94 -14.73
CA TYR A 325 0.82 0.20 -14.12
C TYR A 325 1.52 1.15 -15.11
N PRO A 326 2.24 0.69 -16.18
CA PRO A 326 2.89 1.59 -17.13
C PRO A 326 1.95 2.53 -17.90
N TYR A 327 0.68 2.18 -17.98
CA TYR A 327 -0.34 2.96 -18.71
C TYR A 327 -1.04 4.01 -17.85
N VAL A 328 -0.76 4.09 -16.54
CA VAL A 328 -1.45 5.07 -15.67
C VAL A 328 -1.22 6.53 -16.10
N PRO A 329 -0.03 6.95 -16.56
CA PRO A 329 0.15 8.27 -17.16
C PRO A 329 -0.76 8.53 -18.36
N ASP A 330 -0.99 7.53 -19.21
CA ASP A 330 -1.89 7.64 -20.35
C ASP A 330 -3.37 7.61 -19.93
N MET A 331 -3.72 6.90 -18.85
CA MET A 331 -5.06 6.97 -18.25
C MET A 331 -5.36 8.40 -17.76
N ILE A 332 -4.39 9.06 -17.10
CA ILE A 332 -4.53 10.45 -16.64
C ILE A 332 -4.81 11.38 -17.83
N ARG A 333 -4.04 11.28 -18.91
CA ARG A 333 -4.27 12.08 -20.11
C ARG A 333 -5.61 11.78 -20.76
N PHE A 334 -5.98 10.50 -20.85
CA PHE A 334 -7.17 10.06 -21.52
C PHE A 334 -8.46 10.43 -20.78
N TYR A 335 -8.54 10.15 -19.49
CA TYR A 335 -9.76 10.36 -18.70
C TYR A 335 -9.88 11.77 -18.12
N LEU A 336 -8.75 12.39 -17.74
CA LEU A 336 -8.76 13.68 -17.07
C LEU A 336 -8.36 14.84 -17.99
N SER A 337 -7.76 14.55 -19.14
CA SER A 337 -7.18 15.57 -20.04
C SER A 337 -6.11 16.42 -19.34
N GLU A 338 -5.34 15.79 -18.45
CA GLU A 338 -4.30 16.43 -17.64
C GLU A 338 -2.93 15.77 -17.89
N GLU A 339 -1.85 16.47 -17.59
CA GLU A 339 -0.51 15.87 -17.52
C GLU A 339 -0.26 15.24 -16.14
N PRO A 340 0.42 14.08 -16.09
CA PRO A 340 0.73 13.43 -14.82
C PRO A 340 1.61 14.29 -13.92
N ILE A 341 1.17 14.52 -12.69
CA ILE A 341 1.94 15.23 -11.64
C ILE A 341 3.04 14.33 -11.09
N LEU A 342 2.70 13.06 -10.83
CA LEU A 342 3.65 12.06 -10.33
C LEU A 342 4.14 11.16 -11.47
N GLY A 343 5.45 10.98 -11.54
CA GLY A 343 6.08 10.08 -12.50
C GLY A 343 5.94 8.60 -12.12
N ASN A 344 5.90 7.75 -13.14
CA ASN A 344 6.11 6.31 -12.98
C ASN A 344 7.60 5.98 -13.11
N ILE A 345 8.01 4.86 -12.52
CA ILE A 345 9.30 4.26 -12.81
C ILE A 345 9.27 3.69 -14.24
N ALA A 346 10.35 3.91 -14.99
CA ALA A 346 10.50 3.32 -16.32
C ALA A 346 10.34 1.79 -16.24
N THR A 347 9.38 1.26 -16.98
CA THR A 347 8.96 -0.13 -16.90
C THR A 347 8.87 -0.75 -18.29
N TRP A 348 9.57 -1.84 -18.49
CA TRP A 348 9.56 -2.65 -19.70
C TRP A 348 8.63 -3.84 -19.52
N GLN A 349 7.73 -4.01 -20.47
CA GLN A 349 6.79 -5.13 -20.47
C GLN A 349 7.37 -6.28 -21.30
N CYS A 350 7.86 -7.34 -20.66
CA CYS A 350 8.54 -8.44 -21.34
C CYS A 350 7.66 -9.20 -22.35
N ARG A 351 6.35 -8.99 -22.36
CA ARG A 351 5.45 -9.45 -23.41
C ARG A 351 5.71 -8.80 -24.79
N LYS A 352 6.35 -7.62 -24.82
CA LYS A 352 6.77 -6.92 -26.03
C LYS A 352 8.18 -7.39 -26.42
N PRO A 353 8.42 -7.82 -27.66
CA PRO A 353 9.73 -8.38 -28.05
C PRO A 353 10.90 -7.42 -27.81
N ASP A 354 10.74 -6.14 -28.09
CA ASP A 354 11.79 -5.14 -27.91
C ASP A 354 12.12 -4.93 -26.43
N ASP A 355 11.08 -4.82 -25.58
CA ASP A 355 11.21 -4.69 -24.13
C ASP A 355 11.88 -5.95 -23.54
N LEU A 356 11.49 -7.14 -23.99
CA LEU A 356 12.09 -8.40 -23.57
C LEU A 356 13.60 -8.44 -23.90
N ASN A 357 13.96 -8.08 -25.13
CA ASN A 357 15.35 -8.03 -25.54
C ASN A 357 16.18 -7.06 -24.68
N TYR A 358 15.60 -5.89 -24.39
CA TYR A 358 16.23 -4.92 -23.51
C TYR A 358 16.44 -5.49 -22.09
N VAL A 359 15.41 -6.05 -21.49
CA VAL A 359 15.48 -6.64 -20.14
C VAL A 359 16.50 -7.79 -20.11
N LEU A 360 16.50 -8.67 -21.09
CA LEU A 360 17.46 -9.78 -21.19
C LEU A 360 18.91 -9.31 -21.27
N ALA A 361 19.16 -8.18 -21.93
CA ALA A 361 20.50 -7.59 -22.05
C ALA A 361 20.98 -6.92 -20.76
N HIS A 362 20.06 -6.53 -19.87
CA HIS A 362 20.34 -5.71 -18.67
C HIS A 362 19.91 -6.37 -17.35
N LEU A 363 19.72 -7.69 -17.31
CA LEU A 363 19.27 -8.42 -16.13
C LEU A 363 20.12 -8.17 -14.87
N ASP A 364 21.41 -7.92 -15.04
CA ASP A 364 22.35 -7.64 -13.95
C ASP A 364 22.17 -6.25 -13.29
N SER A 365 21.48 -5.34 -13.97
CA SER A 365 21.26 -3.96 -13.52
C SER A 365 19.78 -3.63 -13.28
N MET A 366 18.86 -4.56 -13.53
CA MET A 366 17.42 -4.35 -13.43
C MET A 366 16.78 -5.09 -12.26
N VAL A 367 15.59 -4.64 -11.87
CA VAL A 367 14.65 -5.38 -11.03
C VAL A 367 13.59 -6.00 -11.95
N VAL A 368 13.47 -7.32 -11.98
CA VAL A 368 12.45 -8.01 -12.77
C VAL A 368 11.44 -8.67 -11.84
N LYS A 369 10.15 -8.42 -12.08
CA LYS A 369 9.03 -8.81 -11.21
C LYS A 369 8.00 -9.61 -11.99
N GLU A 370 7.36 -10.56 -11.31
CA GLU A 370 6.15 -11.19 -11.85
C GLU A 370 4.99 -10.20 -11.86
N VAL A 371 4.19 -10.23 -12.92
CA VAL A 371 3.06 -9.30 -13.15
C VAL A 371 2.04 -9.38 -12.02
N HIS A 372 1.67 -10.58 -11.59
CA HIS A 372 0.69 -10.84 -10.53
C HIS A 372 1.33 -11.07 -9.15
N GLY A 373 2.66 -11.05 -9.06
CA GLY A 373 3.38 -11.29 -7.80
C GLY A 373 3.15 -10.18 -6.77
N ALA A 374 3.08 -10.57 -5.49
CA ALA A 374 2.95 -9.67 -4.34
C ALA A 374 4.03 -9.96 -3.29
N GLY A 375 4.29 -9.02 -2.37
CA GLY A 375 5.21 -9.23 -1.24
C GLY A 375 6.68 -9.40 -1.59
N GLY A 376 7.10 -9.13 -2.85
CA GLY A 376 8.48 -9.28 -3.31
C GLY A 376 8.93 -10.71 -3.58
N TYR A 377 8.02 -11.68 -3.59
CA TYR A 377 8.31 -13.05 -4.01
C TYR A 377 8.42 -13.14 -5.55
N GLY A 378 9.27 -14.05 -6.04
CA GLY A 378 9.44 -14.27 -7.48
C GLY A 378 10.17 -13.15 -8.24
N MET A 379 10.84 -12.24 -7.53
CA MET A 379 11.54 -11.06 -8.05
C MET A 379 13.04 -11.32 -8.20
N LEU A 380 13.65 -10.80 -9.27
CA LEU A 380 15.10 -10.68 -9.44
C LEU A 380 15.53 -9.24 -9.13
N VAL A 381 16.49 -9.07 -8.23
CA VAL A 381 17.22 -7.80 -8.05
C VAL A 381 18.62 -8.00 -8.64
N GLY A 382 18.80 -7.63 -9.91
CA GLY A 382 20.00 -7.92 -10.70
C GLY A 382 21.31 -7.58 -10.00
N PRO A 383 21.49 -6.33 -9.48
CA PRO A 383 22.74 -5.93 -8.81
C PRO A 383 23.10 -6.74 -7.57
N LYS A 384 22.15 -7.48 -7.00
CA LYS A 384 22.35 -8.32 -5.78
C LYS A 384 22.33 -9.81 -6.06
N SER A 385 22.09 -10.18 -7.31
CA SER A 385 21.95 -11.58 -7.71
C SER A 385 23.27 -12.16 -8.20
N THR A 386 23.50 -13.41 -7.90
CA THR A 386 24.63 -14.16 -8.45
C THR A 386 24.41 -14.43 -9.93
N ARG A 387 25.49 -14.70 -10.68
CA ARG A 387 25.42 -15.07 -12.10
C ARG A 387 24.50 -16.27 -12.34
N GLN A 388 24.51 -17.25 -11.44
CA GLN A 388 23.64 -18.42 -11.53
C GLN A 388 22.15 -18.04 -11.38
N GLN A 389 21.83 -17.19 -10.41
CA GLN A 389 20.45 -16.70 -10.21
C GLN A 389 19.95 -15.91 -11.42
N ILE A 390 20.80 -15.05 -12.00
CA ILE A 390 20.47 -14.30 -13.21
C ILE A 390 20.21 -15.25 -14.38
N GLU A 391 21.04 -16.28 -14.58
CA GLU A 391 20.87 -17.23 -15.68
C GLU A 391 19.61 -18.12 -15.49
N ASP A 392 19.32 -18.53 -14.27
CA ASP A 392 18.10 -19.30 -13.99
C ASP A 392 16.86 -18.44 -14.15
N PHE A 393 16.92 -17.15 -13.80
CA PHE A 393 15.83 -16.21 -14.04
C PHE A 393 15.64 -15.91 -15.53
N ARG A 394 16.72 -15.81 -16.30
CA ARG A 394 16.70 -15.70 -17.78
C ARG A 394 15.89 -16.82 -18.42
N LYS A 395 16.09 -18.07 -17.97
CA LYS A 395 15.32 -19.22 -18.46
C LYS A 395 13.84 -19.11 -18.16
N ARG A 396 13.46 -18.65 -16.94
CA ARG A 396 12.06 -18.42 -16.57
C ARG A 396 11.43 -17.33 -17.42
N LEU A 397 12.15 -16.22 -17.60
CA LEU A 397 11.70 -15.09 -18.39
C LEU A 397 11.43 -15.47 -19.85
N LEU A 398 12.34 -16.25 -20.46
CA LEU A 398 12.19 -16.77 -21.84
C LEU A 398 11.05 -17.79 -21.96
N ALA A 399 10.78 -18.57 -20.92
CA ALA A 399 9.70 -19.56 -20.91
C ALA A 399 8.31 -18.92 -20.85
N ASN A 400 8.15 -17.79 -20.16
CA ASN A 400 6.88 -17.09 -20.01
C ASN A 400 7.07 -15.56 -19.91
N PRO A 401 7.48 -14.90 -21.01
CA PRO A 401 7.79 -13.48 -20.98
C PRO A 401 6.58 -12.59 -20.61
N GLY A 402 5.36 -13.03 -20.95
CA GLY A 402 4.14 -12.28 -20.63
C GLY A 402 3.87 -12.11 -19.13
N ASN A 403 4.51 -12.94 -18.29
CA ASN A 403 4.36 -12.88 -16.83
C ASN A 403 5.34 -11.95 -16.12
N TYR A 404 6.15 -11.19 -16.87
CA TYR A 404 7.21 -10.38 -16.26
C TYR A 404 7.23 -8.95 -16.78
N ILE A 405 7.64 -8.05 -15.87
CA ILE A 405 8.07 -6.68 -16.18
C ILE A 405 9.49 -6.47 -15.67
N GLY A 406 10.25 -5.61 -16.37
CA GLY A 406 11.55 -5.12 -15.92
C GLY A 406 11.45 -3.65 -15.53
N GLN A 407 12.14 -3.26 -14.46
CA GLN A 407 12.28 -1.87 -14.03
C GLN A 407 13.74 -1.55 -13.78
N GLU A 408 14.15 -0.31 -13.99
CA GLU A 408 15.48 0.14 -13.58
C GLU A 408 15.66 0.01 -12.08
N THR A 409 16.84 -0.39 -11.64
CA THR A 409 17.18 -0.33 -10.22
C THR A 409 17.34 1.12 -9.79
N LEU A 410 16.42 1.60 -8.98
CA LEU A 410 16.44 2.95 -8.46
C LEU A 410 17.43 3.11 -7.33
N ALA A 411 18.05 4.27 -7.26
CA ALA A 411 18.78 4.72 -6.09
C ALA A 411 17.78 5.24 -5.03
N LEU A 412 17.10 4.31 -4.35
CA LEU A 412 16.12 4.65 -3.33
C LEU A 412 16.70 5.59 -2.28
N SER A 413 15.92 6.60 -1.86
CA SER A 413 16.34 7.47 -0.78
C SER A 413 16.64 6.69 0.50
N THR A 414 17.49 7.28 1.33
CA THR A 414 17.82 6.78 2.66
C THR A 414 17.26 7.70 3.73
N CYS A 415 17.02 7.13 4.91
CA CYS A 415 16.74 7.87 6.12
C CYS A 415 17.62 7.31 7.24
N PRO A 416 18.24 8.14 8.08
CA PRO A 416 18.98 7.66 9.21
C PRO A 416 18.12 6.75 10.09
N THR A 417 18.67 5.60 10.45
CA THR A 417 18.00 4.53 11.16
C THR A 417 18.88 4.08 12.32
N PHE A 418 18.30 3.80 13.47
CA PHE A 418 19.06 3.32 14.62
C PHE A 418 19.63 1.92 14.36
N VAL A 419 20.94 1.82 14.48
CA VAL A 419 21.71 0.57 14.47
C VAL A 419 22.49 0.42 15.77
N GLU A 420 23.18 -0.69 15.98
CA GLU A 420 23.95 -0.92 17.22
C GLU A 420 24.99 0.19 17.46
N GLU A 421 25.65 0.66 16.43
CA GLU A 421 26.72 1.66 16.51
C GLU A 421 26.27 3.12 16.46
N GLY A 422 24.98 3.40 16.34
CA GLY A 422 24.44 4.77 16.23
C GLY A 422 23.37 4.93 15.17
N LEU A 423 23.51 5.92 14.27
CA LEU A 423 22.64 6.15 13.12
C LEU A 423 23.37 5.78 11.83
N ALA A 424 22.69 5.00 10.99
CA ALA A 424 23.18 4.66 9.66
C ALA A 424 22.07 4.84 8.60
N PRO A 425 22.43 5.23 7.37
CA PRO A 425 21.46 5.39 6.29
C PRO A 425 20.85 4.02 5.92
N ARG A 426 19.52 3.97 5.79
CA ARG A 426 18.78 2.79 5.32
C ARG A 426 17.78 3.22 4.27
N HIS A 427 17.62 2.40 3.24
CA HIS A 427 16.65 2.65 2.17
C HIS A 427 15.23 2.59 2.70
N ILE A 428 14.39 3.48 2.18
CA ILE A 428 12.99 3.63 2.57
C ILE A 428 12.09 3.76 1.36
N ASP A 429 10.81 3.46 1.58
CA ASP A 429 9.71 3.83 0.69
C ASP A 429 8.57 4.50 1.47
N LEU A 430 7.49 4.85 0.79
CA LEU A 430 6.32 5.49 1.38
C LEU A 430 5.05 4.86 0.80
N ARG A 431 4.10 4.50 1.65
CA ARG A 431 2.74 4.10 1.26
C ARG A 431 1.71 5.03 1.88
N PRO A 432 1.27 6.08 1.19
CA PRO A 432 0.06 6.81 1.52
C PRO A 432 -1.19 5.93 1.31
N PHE A 433 -2.26 6.22 2.07
CA PHE A 433 -3.54 5.54 1.96
C PHE A 433 -4.62 6.54 1.58
N VAL A 434 -5.30 6.25 0.47
CA VAL A 434 -6.29 7.12 -0.14
C VAL A 434 -7.67 6.52 0.05
N LEU A 435 -8.63 7.36 0.38
CA LEU A 435 -10.02 7.02 0.53
C LEU A 435 -10.84 7.76 -0.53
N SER A 436 -11.57 7.02 -1.35
CA SER A 436 -12.41 7.53 -2.42
C SER A 436 -13.89 7.33 -2.10
N GLY A 437 -14.54 8.37 -1.64
CA GLY A 437 -15.97 8.50 -1.43
C GLY A 437 -16.55 9.60 -2.33
N GLU A 438 -17.50 10.38 -1.84
CA GLU A 438 -17.97 11.61 -2.49
C GLU A 438 -16.81 12.57 -2.75
N GLU A 439 -15.85 12.59 -1.83
CA GLU A 439 -14.57 13.27 -1.96
C GLU A 439 -13.43 12.26 -1.84
N ILE A 440 -12.30 12.58 -2.48
CA ILE A 440 -11.06 11.84 -2.24
C ILE A 440 -10.40 12.43 -1.01
N ARG A 441 -10.07 11.58 -0.03
CA ARG A 441 -9.44 11.98 1.23
C ARG A 441 -8.10 11.28 1.37
N LEU A 442 -7.08 12.07 1.66
CA LEU A 442 -5.74 11.61 1.99
C LEU A 442 -5.34 12.19 3.33
N VAL A 443 -5.05 11.35 4.32
CA VAL A 443 -4.46 11.88 5.56
C VAL A 443 -3.01 12.25 5.33
N PRO A 444 -2.52 13.35 5.91
CA PRO A 444 -1.15 13.81 5.71
C PRO A 444 -0.15 12.90 6.44
N GLY A 445 0.23 11.82 5.78
CA GLY A 445 1.09 10.76 6.29
C GLY A 445 1.09 9.53 5.40
N GLY A 446 1.68 8.48 5.89
CA GLY A 446 1.78 7.20 5.20
C GLY A 446 2.63 6.22 5.98
N LEU A 447 2.63 4.97 5.59
CA LEU A 447 3.55 3.99 6.12
C LEU A 447 4.91 4.16 5.44
N THR A 448 5.93 4.61 6.16
CA THR A 448 7.32 4.51 5.72
C THR A 448 7.86 3.13 6.11
N ARG A 449 8.23 2.33 5.11
CA ARG A 449 8.94 1.06 5.32
C ARG A 449 10.43 1.29 5.20
N VAL A 450 11.23 0.55 5.96
CA VAL A 450 12.69 0.70 6.00
C VAL A 450 13.39 -0.64 5.88
N ALA A 451 14.42 -0.70 5.02
CA ALA A 451 15.29 -1.86 4.89
C ALA A 451 16.28 -1.87 6.07
N LEU A 452 16.18 -2.83 6.98
CA LEU A 452 17.03 -2.87 8.19
C LEU A 452 18.45 -3.32 7.89
N ASN A 453 18.65 -4.16 6.89
CA ASN A 453 19.96 -4.63 6.48
C ASN A 453 20.68 -3.59 5.61
N GLU A 454 21.97 -3.40 5.87
CA GLU A 454 22.80 -2.46 5.11
C GLU A 454 22.76 -2.75 3.61
N GLY A 455 22.53 -1.69 2.84
CA GLY A 455 22.46 -1.76 1.38
C GLY A 455 21.30 -2.60 0.83
N SER A 456 20.36 -3.10 1.67
CA SER A 456 19.17 -3.78 1.15
C SER A 456 18.21 -2.78 0.52
N LEU A 457 17.68 -3.12 -0.67
CA LEU A 457 16.59 -2.37 -1.34
C LEU A 457 15.21 -2.97 -1.01
N VAL A 458 15.17 -4.07 -0.25
CA VAL A 458 13.93 -4.74 0.11
C VAL A 458 13.43 -4.16 1.42
N VAL A 459 12.36 -3.39 1.34
CA VAL A 459 11.73 -2.69 2.48
C VAL A 459 10.50 -3.43 3.03
N ASN A 460 10.02 -4.46 2.32
CA ASN A 460 8.79 -5.18 2.68
C ASN A 460 8.89 -5.86 4.05
N SER A 461 7.90 -5.64 4.90
CA SER A 461 7.82 -6.24 6.23
C SER A 461 7.80 -7.77 6.19
N SER A 462 7.19 -8.38 5.15
CA SER A 462 7.21 -9.83 4.92
C SER A 462 8.61 -10.42 4.69
N GLN A 463 9.58 -9.59 4.34
CA GLN A 463 10.98 -9.97 4.12
C GLN A 463 11.93 -9.36 5.16
N GLY A 464 11.42 -8.99 6.33
CA GLY A 464 12.21 -8.48 7.44
C GLY A 464 12.46 -6.97 7.44
N GLY A 465 11.72 -6.22 6.64
CA GLY A 465 11.71 -4.75 6.69
C GLY A 465 11.04 -4.24 7.97
N GLY A 466 11.47 -3.07 8.44
CA GLY A 466 10.89 -2.34 9.55
C GLY A 466 10.01 -1.18 9.10
N THR A 467 9.53 -0.40 10.07
CA THR A 467 8.70 0.78 9.84
C THR A 467 9.20 2.01 10.59
N LYS A 468 8.86 3.18 10.09
CA LYS A 468 9.08 4.50 10.70
C LYS A 468 7.77 5.30 10.69
N ASP A 469 7.60 6.22 11.63
CA ASP A 469 6.54 7.22 11.53
C ASP A 469 6.88 8.25 10.44
N THR A 470 5.85 8.66 9.70
CA THR A 470 5.94 9.71 8.67
C THR A 470 5.32 10.99 9.22
N TRP A 471 6.14 12.02 9.41
CA TRP A 471 5.69 13.34 9.83
C TRP A 471 5.54 14.25 8.61
N VAL A 472 4.34 14.68 8.34
CA VAL A 472 4.08 15.75 7.39
C VAL A 472 3.98 17.05 8.17
N MET A 473 4.80 18.03 7.82
CA MET A 473 4.77 19.33 8.48
C MET A 473 3.60 20.15 7.95
N GLU A 474 2.88 20.83 8.85
CA GLU A 474 1.90 21.85 8.47
C GLU A 474 2.63 23.12 8.01
N GLU A 475 1.97 23.95 7.20
CA GLU A 475 2.50 25.25 6.85
C GLU A 475 2.45 26.17 8.08
N ASP A 476 3.52 26.92 8.32
CA ASP A 476 3.47 28.03 9.28
C ASP A 476 2.46 29.06 8.74
N GLU A 477 1.44 29.40 9.55
CA GLU A 477 0.42 30.38 9.22
C GLU A 477 1.02 31.79 9.00
#